data_a516016886093902697fc938978412a8
#
_entry.id   a516016886093902697fc938978412a8
#
_cell.length_a   1.000
_cell.length_b   1.000
_cell.length_c   1.000
_cell.angle_alpha   90.00
_cell.angle_beta   90.00
_cell.angle_gamma   90.00
#
_symmetry.space_group_name_H-M   'P 1'
#
loop_
_entity.id
_entity.type
_entity.pdbx_description
1 polymer ?
#
loop_
_entity_poly.entity_id
_entity_poly.type
_entity_poly.pdbx_seq_one_letter_code
_entity_poly.pdbx_strand_id
1 'polypeptide(L)'
;PIKSSAASDVYKRQGTDMPEQLVSDLKNGDCVYVDLNNDGKIDSNDMSRQFGFTDDPEYMAGLNMGFSWKGFDVSMQWTAAWNVSRSISSVFRQPFTDRTNSDQGGLLEYMLDHTWTPENPNPNAEYPRATFINDTNNYAESTLWEKDAKYLRLKNLQIAYNFNLPFMKKLKLNTMQLALSGYNLLTFTPYFWSDPESKASNSPSYPLTKTYSLSLKLGF
;
A
#
# COMPACT_ATOMS: atom_id res chain seq x y z
N PRO A 1 -18.40 -5.62 0.49
CA PRO A 1 -18.88 -4.27 0.73
C PRO A 1 -17.78 -3.47 1.43
N ILE A 2 -17.39 -2.35 0.84
CA ILE A 2 -16.50 -1.41 1.49
C ILE A 2 -17.32 -0.80 2.62
N LYS A 3 -16.86 -1.01 3.83
CA LYS A 3 -17.35 -0.29 4.98
C LYS A 3 -16.39 0.88 5.20
N SER A 4 -16.57 1.99 4.53
CA SER A 4 -15.93 3.22 4.94
C SER A 4 -16.94 3.99 5.77
N SER A 5 -16.64 4.20 7.02
CA SER A 5 -17.31 5.23 7.78
C SER A 5 -16.92 6.60 7.24
N ALA A 6 -17.78 7.57 7.43
CA ALA A 6 -17.60 8.91 6.91
C ALA A 6 -16.21 9.49 7.20
N ALA A 7 -15.74 10.25 6.23
CA ALA A 7 -14.45 10.90 6.27
C ALA A 7 -14.20 11.65 7.58
N SER A 8 -13.13 11.32 8.24
CA SER A 8 -12.61 12.08 9.35
C SER A 8 -11.46 12.95 8.86
N ASP A 9 -11.77 14.11 8.34
CA ASP A 9 -10.75 15.07 7.93
C ASP A 9 -10.38 16.05 9.05
N VAL A 10 -11.06 15.98 10.20
CA VAL A 10 -10.89 16.98 11.25
C VAL A 10 -10.82 16.30 12.60
N TYR A 11 -9.67 16.38 13.22
CA TYR A 11 -9.51 16.00 14.62
C TYR A 11 -10.26 16.97 15.53
N LYS A 12 -10.80 16.46 16.64
CA LYS A 12 -11.53 17.26 17.60
C LYS A 12 -10.73 18.48 18.04
N ARG A 13 -11.35 19.65 17.89
CA ARG A 13 -10.88 20.91 18.48
C ARG A 13 -11.78 21.26 19.65
N GLN A 14 -11.22 21.81 20.73
CA GLN A 14 -11.98 22.24 21.88
C GLN A 14 -13.03 23.28 21.46
N GLY A 15 -14.30 23.11 21.93
CA GLY A 15 -15.40 24.04 21.66
C GLY A 15 -16.11 23.85 20.31
N THR A 16 -15.84 22.75 19.57
CA THR A 16 -16.55 22.45 18.32
C THR A 16 -17.91 21.82 18.64
N ASP A 17 -18.99 22.38 18.10
CA ASP A 17 -20.30 21.73 18.09
C ASP A 17 -20.29 20.60 17.05
N MET A 18 -20.65 19.37 17.47
CA MET A 18 -20.56 18.18 16.62
C MET A 18 -21.67 17.18 16.99
N PRO A 19 -22.08 16.29 16.07
CA PRO A 19 -23.02 15.22 16.38
C PRO A 19 -22.45 14.28 17.45
N GLU A 20 -23.31 13.50 18.07
CA GLU A 20 -22.91 12.46 19.02
C GLU A 20 -21.99 11.47 18.32
N GLN A 21 -20.75 11.37 18.80
CA GLN A 21 -19.72 10.51 18.19
C GLN A 21 -19.77 9.08 18.74
N LEU A 22 -18.98 8.18 18.14
CA LEU A 22 -18.89 6.75 18.55
C LEU A 22 -18.56 6.59 20.04
N VAL A 23 -17.87 7.56 20.64
CA VAL A 23 -17.55 7.62 22.06
C VAL A 23 -17.83 9.01 22.61
N SER A 24 -18.24 9.09 23.89
CA SER A 24 -18.68 10.34 24.52
C SER A 24 -17.52 11.22 25.04
N ASP A 25 -16.36 10.65 25.34
CA ASP A 25 -15.24 11.30 26.01
C ASP A 25 -14.07 11.65 25.07
N LEU A 26 -14.38 12.09 23.87
CA LEU A 26 -13.37 12.51 22.90
C LEU A 26 -12.45 13.58 23.45
N LYS A 27 -11.17 13.42 23.16
CA LYS A 27 -10.10 14.37 23.49
C LYS A 27 -9.58 15.09 22.25
N ASN A 28 -8.86 16.18 22.45
CA ASN A 28 -8.20 16.86 21.34
C ASN A 28 -7.24 15.91 20.63
N GLY A 29 -7.31 15.86 19.29
CA GLY A 29 -6.52 14.96 18.48
C GLY A 29 -7.15 13.59 18.23
N ASP A 30 -8.34 13.31 18.78
CA ASP A 30 -9.11 12.13 18.42
C ASP A 30 -9.88 12.36 17.11
N CYS A 31 -10.15 11.27 16.40
CA CYS A 31 -10.93 11.31 15.16
C CYS A 31 -12.36 11.77 15.42
N VAL A 32 -12.88 12.59 14.53
CA VAL A 32 -14.26 13.03 14.48
C VAL A 32 -14.89 12.54 13.17
N TYR A 33 -16.03 11.91 13.26
CA TYR A 33 -16.76 11.37 12.11
C TYR A 33 -17.86 12.32 11.66
N VAL A 34 -18.18 12.28 10.37
CA VAL A 34 -19.21 13.11 9.75
C VAL A 34 -20.53 12.36 9.78
N ASP A 35 -21.57 13.02 10.27
CA ASP A 35 -22.95 12.57 10.21
C ASP A 35 -23.45 12.69 8.77
N LEU A 36 -23.56 11.56 8.06
CA LEU A 36 -23.94 11.55 6.64
C LEU A 36 -25.45 11.59 6.44
N ASN A 37 -26.22 11.09 7.39
CA ASN A 37 -27.66 11.04 7.31
C ASN A 37 -28.35 12.25 8.00
N ASN A 38 -27.56 13.05 8.73
CA ASN A 38 -28.00 14.23 9.49
C ASN A 38 -29.01 13.88 10.62
N ASP A 39 -28.84 12.75 11.27
CA ASP A 39 -29.68 12.36 12.41
C ASP A 39 -29.15 12.80 13.78
N GLY A 40 -27.96 13.44 13.80
CA GLY A 40 -27.33 14.01 14.99
C GLY A 40 -26.44 13.06 15.75
N LYS A 41 -26.19 11.85 15.27
CA LYS A 41 -25.33 10.84 15.88
C LYS A 41 -24.54 10.07 14.84
N ILE A 42 -23.40 9.52 15.24
CA ILE A 42 -22.55 8.67 14.38
C ILE A 42 -22.81 7.22 14.70
N ASP A 43 -23.31 6.47 13.71
CA ASP A 43 -23.55 5.03 13.84
C ASP A 43 -23.32 4.29 12.49
N SER A 44 -23.81 3.06 12.40
CA SER A 44 -23.68 2.24 11.19
C SER A 44 -24.41 2.81 9.96
N ASN A 45 -25.33 3.77 10.13
CA ASN A 45 -26.05 4.41 9.03
C ASN A 45 -25.20 5.48 8.34
N ASP A 46 -24.12 5.93 9.00
CA ASP A 46 -23.14 6.87 8.43
C ASP A 46 -22.06 6.17 7.61
N MET A 47 -22.16 4.88 7.42
CA MET A 47 -21.26 4.13 6.55
C MET A 47 -21.69 4.27 5.09
N SER A 48 -20.78 4.73 4.23
CA SER A 48 -21.04 4.92 2.80
C SER A 48 -20.03 4.17 1.94
N ARG A 49 -20.48 3.73 0.76
CA ARG A 49 -19.62 3.15 -0.30
C ARG A 49 -19.09 4.22 -1.28
N GLN A 50 -19.38 5.46 -1.03
CA GLN A 50 -18.98 6.55 -1.93
C GLN A 50 -17.52 6.98 -1.75
N PHE A 51 -16.89 6.56 -0.68
CA PHE A 51 -15.52 6.89 -0.33
C PHE A 51 -14.60 5.70 -0.59
N GLY A 52 -13.75 5.84 -1.63
CA GLY A 52 -12.79 4.79 -2.01
C GLY A 52 -13.36 3.73 -2.97
N PHE A 53 -12.56 2.71 -3.20
CA PHE A 53 -12.86 1.58 -4.06
C PHE A 53 -12.80 0.27 -3.26
N THR A 54 -13.16 -0.83 -3.90
CA THR A 54 -12.98 -2.15 -3.28
C THR A 54 -11.50 -2.53 -3.19
N ASP A 55 -11.19 -3.53 -2.38
CA ASP A 55 -9.86 -4.12 -2.35
C ASP A 55 -9.56 -5.02 -3.57
N ASP A 56 -10.56 -5.27 -4.42
CA ASP A 56 -10.39 -5.79 -5.77
C ASP A 56 -10.33 -4.61 -6.77
N PRO A 57 -9.28 -4.52 -7.60
CA PRO A 57 -9.19 -3.46 -8.60
C PRO A 57 -10.34 -3.54 -9.62
N GLU A 58 -10.94 -2.41 -9.94
CA GLU A 58 -11.92 -2.34 -11.04
C GLU A 58 -11.25 -2.47 -12.40
N TYR A 59 -10.00 -1.99 -12.50
CA TYR A 59 -9.25 -2.01 -13.75
C TYR A 59 -7.87 -2.61 -13.54
N MET A 60 -7.50 -3.50 -14.45
CA MET A 60 -6.16 -4.08 -14.53
C MET A 60 -5.66 -3.98 -15.96
N ALA A 61 -4.38 -3.71 -16.13
CA ALA A 61 -3.71 -3.69 -17.42
C ALA A 61 -2.37 -4.41 -17.37
N GLY A 62 -2.03 -5.05 -18.49
CA GLY A 62 -0.73 -5.65 -18.70
C GLY A 62 -0.16 -5.19 -20.05
N LEU A 63 1.11 -4.81 -20.09
CA LEU A 63 1.81 -4.43 -21.29
C LEU A 63 3.11 -5.22 -21.42
N ASN A 64 3.21 -6.01 -22.49
CA ASN A 64 4.44 -6.72 -22.85
C ASN A 64 5.08 -6.02 -24.04
N MET A 65 6.33 -5.64 -23.91
CA MET A 65 7.12 -5.01 -24.96
C MET A 65 8.42 -5.77 -25.17
N GLY A 66 8.88 -5.80 -26.42
CA GLY A 66 10.17 -6.38 -26.74
C GLY A 66 10.71 -5.80 -28.03
N PHE A 67 12.03 -5.76 -28.13
CA PHE A 67 12.71 -5.40 -29.36
C PHE A 67 14.04 -6.13 -29.46
N SER A 68 14.47 -6.35 -30.70
CA SER A 68 15.76 -6.97 -31.02
C SER A 68 16.58 -6.03 -31.89
N TRP A 69 17.85 -5.85 -31.56
CA TRP A 69 18.73 -4.99 -32.30
C TRP A 69 20.21 -5.43 -32.17
N LYS A 70 20.84 -5.72 -33.27
CA LYS A 70 22.29 -6.08 -33.35
C LYS A 70 22.73 -7.12 -32.30
N GLY A 71 21.92 -8.17 -32.11
CA GLY A 71 22.22 -9.25 -31.16
C GLY A 71 21.67 -9.03 -29.77
N PHE A 72 21.21 -7.83 -29.43
CA PHE A 72 20.46 -7.58 -28.20
C PHE A 72 19.00 -7.94 -28.38
N ASP A 73 18.46 -8.62 -27.37
CA ASP A 73 17.04 -8.87 -27.21
C ASP A 73 16.64 -8.26 -25.86
N VAL A 74 15.69 -7.35 -25.88
CA VAL A 74 15.14 -6.74 -24.68
C VAL A 74 13.67 -7.07 -24.61
N SER A 75 13.23 -7.58 -23.47
CA SER A 75 11.81 -7.78 -23.18
C SER A 75 11.46 -7.23 -21.82
N MET A 76 10.28 -6.63 -21.71
CA MET A 76 9.76 -6.09 -20.47
C MET A 76 8.26 -6.35 -20.34
N GLN A 77 7.84 -6.53 -19.11
CA GLN A 77 6.45 -6.70 -18.72
C GLN A 77 6.06 -5.68 -17.67
N TRP A 78 5.05 -4.91 -17.97
CA TRP A 78 4.44 -3.98 -17.06
C TRP A 78 3.06 -4.49 -16.64
N THR A 79 2.71 -4.28 -15.39
CA THR A 79 1.36 -4.49 -14.86
C THR A 79 0.90 -3.25 -14.13
N ALA A 80 -0.37 -2.95 -14.24
CA ALA A 80 -1.00 -1.83 -13.56
C ALA A 80 -2.37 -2.22 -13.04
N ALA A 81 -2.78 -1.61 -11.94
CA ALA A 81 -4.15 -1.65 -11.46
C ALA A 81 -4.54 -0.29 -10.91
N TRP A 82 -5.82 0.06 -11.05
CA TRP A 82 -6.36 1.30 -10.50
C TRP A 82 -7.83 1.14 -10.12
N ASN A 83 -8.37 2.14 -9.45
CA ASN A 83 -9.64 2.05 -8.75
C ASN A 83 -9.60 0.88 -7.75
N VAL A 84 -8.65 0.94 -6.85
CA VAL A 84 -8.44 -0.05 -5.78
C VAL A 84 -8.02 0.67 -4.51
N SER A 85 -8.65 0.33 -3.40
CA SER A 85 -8.30 0.83 -2.08
C SER A 85 -7.75 -0.29 -1.20
N ARG A 86 -6.92 0.07 -0.23
CA ARG A 86 -6.39 -0.83 0.78
C ARG A 86 -6.50 -0.19 2.15
N SER A 87 -7.03 -0.92 3.09
CA SER A 87 -6.96 -0.52 4.49
C SER A 87 -5.54 -0.73 5.03
N ILE A 88 -5.06 0.23 5.80
CA ILE A 88 -3.79 0.09 6.50
C ILE A 88 -3.94 -1.02 7.53
N SER A 89 -3.01 -1.97 7.54
CA SER A 89 -2.98 -3.06 8.52
C SER A 89 -2.94 -2.52 9.96
N SER A 90 -3.59 -3.23 10.88
CA SER A 90 -3.66 -2.83 12.30
C SER A 90 -2.28 -2.57 12.92
N VAL A 91 -1.25 -3.29 12.50
CA VAL A 91 0.13 -3.10 12.99
C VAL A 91 0.69 -1.73 12.59
N PHE A 92 0.34 -1.22 11.42
CA PHE A 92 0.77 0.09 10.93
C PHE A 92 -0.22 1.21 11.27
N ARG A 93 -1.40 0.86 11.76
CA ARG A 93 -2.46 1.80 12.08
C ARG A 93 -2.48 2.17 13.56
N GLN A 94 -2.28 1.18 14.43
CA GLN A 94 -2.54 1.28 15.84
C GLN A 94 -1.26 1.14 16.67
N PRO A 95 -0.64 2.24 17.12
CA PRO A 95 0.48 2.19 18.04
C PRO A 95 0.02 1.74 19.44
N PHE A 96 0.94 1.19 20.22
CA PHE A 96 0.75 0.84 21.62
C PHE A 96 -0.48 -0.02 21.92
N THR A 97 -0.84 -0.92 21.02
CA THR A 97 -1.95 -1.84 21.28
C THR A 97 -1.64 -2.69 22.48
N ASP A 98 -2.49 -2.58 23.53
CA ASP A 98 -2.46 -3.53 24.62
C ASP A 98 -2.98 -4.86 24.11
N ARG A 99 -2.07 -5.76 23.84
CA ARG A 99 -2.40 -7.13 23.49
C ARG A 99 -1.66 -8.04 24.43
N THR A 100 -2.36 -9.04 24.87
CA THR A 100 -1.80 -10.17 25.63
C THR A 100 -0.65 -10.88 24.92
N ASN A 101 -0.40 -10.57 23.67
CA ASN A 101 0.77 -10.95 22.89
C ASN A 101 1.71 -9.74 22.78
N SER A 102 2.78 -9.78 23.52
CA SER A 102 3.74 -8.72 23.83
C SER A 102 4.56 -8.16 22.65
N ASP A 103 4.37 -8.64 21.45
CA ASP A 103 5.19 -8.33 20.28
C ASP A 103 4.65 -7.21 19.37
N GLN A 104 3.54 -6.57 19.74
CA GLN A 104 2.90 -5.53 18.91
C GLN A 104 2.72 -4.18 19.63
N GLY A 105 3.46 -3.91 20.69
CA GLY A 105 3.33 -2.69 21.49
C GLY A 105 4.21 -1.51 21.04
N GLY A 106 4.86 -1.60 19.89
CA GLY A 106 5.78 -0.56 19.41
C GLY A 106 5.10 0.59 18.69
N LEU A 107 5.83 1.69 18.60
CA LEU A 107 5.53 2.83 17.73
C LEU A 107 6.51 2.78 16.56
N LEU A 108 6.01 2.90 15.32
CA LEU A 108 6.87 3.02 14.16
C LEU A 108 7.52 4.41 14.13
N GLU A 109 8.78 4.49 13.71
CA GLU A 109 9.49 5.76 13.54
C GLU A 109 8.69 6.74 12.67
N TYR A 110 8.09 6.26 11.60
CA TYR A 110 7.22 7.04 10.73
C TYR A 110 6.06 7.72 11.48
N MET A 111 5.48 7.07 12.47
CA MET A 111 4.37 7.63 13.24
C MET A 111 4.80 8.81 14.12
N LEU A 112 6.08 8.89 14.53
CA LEU A 112 6.55 9.97 15.42
C LEU A 112 6.30 11.35 14.82
N ASP A 113 6.56 11.51 13.53
CA ASP A 113 6.45 12.80 12.85
C ASP A 113 5.05 13.06 12.24
N HIS A 114 4.22 12.00 12.14
CA HIS A 114 2.94 12.04 11.43
C HIS A 114 1.73 11.93 12.37
N THR A 115 1.97 11.77 13.67
CA THR A 115 0.92 11.69 14.68
C THR A 115 0.57 13.08 15.21
N TRP A 116 -0.72 13.34 15.43
CA TRP A 116 -1.18 14.51 16.12
C TRP A 116 -0.66 14.52 17.57
N THR A 117 -0.08 15.65 18.00
CA THR A 117 0.33 15.87 19.40
C THR A 117 -0.11 17.24 19.87
N PRO A 118 -0.24 17.50 21.20
CA PRO A 118 -0.54 18.83 21.71
C PRO A 118 0.50 19.89 21.35
N GLU A 119 1.75 19.49 21.17
CA GLU A 119 2.88 20.35 20.77
C GLU A 119 2.85 20.66 19.27
N ASN A 120 2.28 19.76 18.47
CA ASN A 120 2.09 19.93 17.04
C ASN A 120 0.64 19.58 16.64
N PRO A 121 -0.33 20.49 16.93
CA PRO A 121 -1.75 20.23 16.69
C PRO A 121 -2.12 20.38 15.19
N ASN A 122 -1.55 19.54 14.35
CA ASN A 122 -1.79 19.53 12.92
C ASN A 122 -3.17 18.91 12.61
N PRO A 123 -4.13 19.68 12.06
CA PRO A 123 -5.45 19.14 11.70
C PRO A 123 -5.40 18.15 10.51
N ASN A 124 -4.29 18.09 9.78
CA ASN A 124 -4.08 17.17 8.66
C ASN A 124 -3.06 16.09 9.02
N ALA A 125 -2.86 15.78 10.30
CA ALA A 125 -1.99 14.70 10.72
C ALA A 125 -2.50 13.37 10.13
N GLU A 126 -1.58 12.50 9.71
CA GLU A 126 -1.95 11.19 9.15
C GLU A 126 -2.43 10.22 10.22
N TYR A 127 -2.02 10.44 11.46
CA TYR A 127 -2.39 9.63 12.62
C TYR A 127 -3.05 10.51 13.68
N PRO A 128 -4.13 10.02 14.32
CA PRO A 128 -4.73 10.68 15.45
C PRO A 128 -3.79 10.63 16.66
N ARG A 129 -4.21 11.26 17.75
CA ARG A 129 -3.53 11.17 19.03
C ARG A 129 -3.25 9.72 19.41
N ALA A 130 -2.00 9.42 19.72
CA ALA A 130 -1.62 8.07 20.17
C ALA A 130 -2.25 7.72 21.54
N THR A 131 -2.73 6.50 21.66
CA THR A 131 -3.35 5.97 22.87
C THR A 131 -2.75 4.64 23.26
N PHE A 132 -2.68 4.37 24.58
CA PHE A 132 -2.16 3.10 25.12
C PHE A 132 -3.25 2.02 25.29
N ILE A 133 -4.50 2.34 25.00
CA ILE A 133 -5.64 1.43 25.13
C ILE A 133 -6.24 1.16 23.76
N ASN A 134 -7.01 0.07 23.67
CA ASN A 134 -7.81 -0.19 22.48
C ASN A 134 -8.82 0.95 22.29
N ASP A 135 -8.50 1.82 21.37
CA ASP A 135 -9.32 2.98 21.03
C ASP A 135 -10.21 2.60 19.85
N THR A 136 -11.48 2.33 20.16
CA THR A 136 -12.46 1.95 19.15
C THR A 136 -12.88 3.12 18.28
N ASN A 137 -12.65 4.36 18.73
CA ASN A 137 -12.94 5.55 17.95
C ASN A 137 -11.83 5.83 16.93
N ASN A 138 -10.61 6.08 17.41
CA ASN A 138 -9.52 6.52 16.54
C ASN A 138 -9.14 5.49 15.47
N TYR A 139 -9.41 4.20 15.71
CA TYR A 139 -9.04 3.11 14.81
C TYR A 139 -10.23 2.40 14.17
N ALA A 140 -11.42 3.00 14.24
CA ALA A 140 -12.56 2.52 13.46
C ALA A 140 -12.27 2.57 11.95
N GLU A 141 -12.92 1.67 11.21
CA GLU A 141 -12.82 1.67 9.74
C GLU A 141 -13.34 3.01 9.19
N SER A 142 -12.48 3.72 8.47
CA SER A 142 -12.78 5.06 7.94
C SER A 142 -11.88 5.39 6.75
N THR A 143 -12.20 6.48 6.08
CA THR A 143 -11.38 7.03 4.99
C THR A 143 -9.97 7.40 5.44
N LEU A 144 -9.77 7.65 6.74
CA LEU A 144 -8.43 7.89 7.28
C LEU A 144 -7.52 6.67 7.08
N TRP A 145 -8.06 5.47 7.21
CA TRP A 145 -7.30 4.22 7.16
C TRP A 145 -7.37 3.50 5.80
N GLU A 146 -8.26 3.96 4.92
CA GLU A 146 -8.39 3.44 3.58
C GLU A 146 -7.62 4.31 2.59
N LYS A 147 -6.66 3.74 1.89
CA LYS A 147 -5.75 4.47 1.00
C LYS A 147 -5.85 3.95 -0.43
N ASP A 148 -5.62 4.85 -1.39
CA ASP A 148 -5.50 4.52 -2.81
C ASP A 148 -4.28 3.60 -3.01
N ALA A 149 -4.54 2.40 -3.52
CA ALA A 149 -3.54 1.38 -3.76
C ALA A 149 -3.28 1.11 -5.26
N LYS A 150 -3.60 2.09 -6.11
CA LYS A 150 -3.23 2.01 -7.53
C LYS A 150 -1.73 1.83 -7.68
N TYR A 151 -1.33 1.11 -8.71
CA TYR A 151 0.09 0.92 -9.00
C TYR A 151 0.38 0.73 -10.48
N LEU A 152 1.63 1.01 -10.83
CA LEU A 152 2.28 0.62 -12.07
C LEU A 152 3.60 -0.07 -11.73
N ARG A 153 3.80 -1.31 -12.19
CA ARG A 153 4.97 -2.13 -11.86
C ARG A 153 5.68 -2.67 -13.08
N LEU A 154 7.00 -2.49 -13.11
CA LEU A 154 7.87 -3.24 -14.00
C LEU A 154 8.10 -4.63 -13.38
N LYS A 155 7.29 -5.60 -13.82
CA LYS A 155 7.24 -6.95 -13.25
C LYS A 155 8.42 -7.79 -13.69
N ASN A 156 8.76 -7.69 -15.00
CA ASN A 156 9.91 -8.38 -15.59
C ASN A 156 10.66 -7.44 -16.52
N LEU A 157 11.97 -7.53 -16.48
CA LEU A 157 12.86 -6.98 -17.49
C LEU A 157 13.94 -8.02 -17.79
N GLN A 158 14.13 -8.34 -19.07
CA GLN A 158 15.24 -9.16 -19.50
C GLN A 158 16.00 -8.44 -20.61
N ILE A 159 17.31 -8.42 -20.50
CA ILE A 159 18.23 -7.95 -21.51
C ILE A 159 19.15 -9.11 -21.84
N ALA A 160 19.10 -9.61 -23.07
CA ALA A 160 19.90 -10.72 -23.53
C ALA A 160 20.78 -10.28 -24.70
N TYR A 161 21.95 -10.89 -24.80
CA TYR A 161 22.83 -10.70 -25.93
C TYR A 161 23.17 -12.04 -26.56
N ASN A 162 22.90 -12.16 -27.86
CA ASN A 162 23.18 -13.33 -28.67
C ASN A 162 24.54 -13.16 -29.34
N PHE A 163 25.48 -14.00 -28.96
CA PHE A 163 26.82 -13.97 -29.48
C PHE A 163 26.88 -14.67 -30.86
N ASN A 164 27.63 -14.07 -31.76
CA ASN A 164 28.01 -14.68 -33.05
C ASN A 164 29.52 -14.54 -33.21
N LEU A 165 30.27 -15.41 -32.55
CA LEU A 165 31.73 -15.35 -32.47
C LEU A 165 32.38 -16.50 -33.24
N PRO A 166 33.52 -16.28 -33.95
CA PRO A 166 34.16 -17.31 -34.76
C PRO A 166 34.56 -18.57 -33.98
N PHE A 167 34.89 -18.44 -32.69
CA PHE A 167 35.29 -19.59 -31.86
C PHE A 167 34.12 -20.56 -31.60
N MET A 168 32.86 -20.09 -31.67
CA MET A 168 31.69 -20.96 -31.47
C MET A 168 31.67 -22.13 -32.41
N LYS A 169 32.07 -21.92 -33.67
CA LYS A 169 32.21 -23.00 -34.68
C LYS A 169 33.23 -24.07 -34.27
N LYS A 170 34.35 -23.66 -33.63
CA LYS A 170 35.37 -24.60 -33.14
C LYS A 170 34.85 -25.45 -31.97
N LEU A 171 33.96 -24.90 -31.15
CA LEU A 171 33.33 -25.58 -30.02
C LEU A 171 32.04 -26.31 -30.40
N LYS A 172 31.65 -26.30 -31.67
CA LYS A 172 30.38 -26.86 -32.17
C LYS A 172 29.14 -26.23 -31.47
N LEU A 173 29.26 -24.97 -31.06
CA LEU A 173 28.17 -24.22 -30.48
C LEU A 173 27.34 -23.57 -31.60
N ASN A 174 26.05 -23.89 -31.64
CA ASN A 174 25.09 -23.27 -32.53
C ASN A 174 24.56 -21.94 -31.99
N THR A 175 24.37 -21.85 -30.68
CA THR A 175 23.89 -20.65 -30.03
C THR A 175 24.62 -20.39 -28.72
N MET A 176 24.85 -19.10 -28.41
CA MET A 176 25.37 -18.65 -27.13
C MET A 176 24.69 -17.35 -26.81
N GLN A 177 23.96 -17.32 -25.71
CA GLN A 177 23.23 -16.14 -25.20
C GLN A 177 23.56 -15.90 -23.76
N LEU A 178 23.87 -14.66 -23.40
CA LEU A 178 23.99 -14.18 -22.04
C LEU A 178 22.79 -13.28 -21.76
N ALA A 179 22.06 -13.53 -20.69
CA ALA A 179 20.91 -12.72 -20.32
C ALA A 179 20.96 -12.29 -18.85
N LEU A 180 20.65 -11.03 -18.63
CA LEU A 180 20.37 -10.42 -17.35
C LEU A 180 18.86 -10.24 -17.20
N SER A 181 18.25 -10.80 -16.16
CA SER A 181 16.84 -10.69 -15.90
C SER A 181 16.60 -10.08 -14.52
N GLY A 182 15.56 -9.29 -14.41
CA GLY A 182 15.13 -8.72 -13.14
C GLY A 182 13.63 -8.81 -12.95
N TYR A 183 13.20 -9.06 -11.72
CA TYR A 183 11.80 -9.18 -11.33
C TYR A 183 11.44 -8.13 -10.29
N ASN A 184 10.23 -7.56 -10.39
CA ASN A 184 9.68 -6.56 -9.48
C ASN A 184 10.60 -5.34 -9.29
N LEU A 185 11.23 -4.88 -10.38
CA LEU A 185 12.31 -3.89 -10.32
C LEU A 185 11.83 -2.52 -9.87
N LEU A 186 10.68 -2.08 -10.38
CA LEU A 186 10.11 -0.76 -10.11
C LEU A 186 8.63 -0.90 -9.79
N THR A 187 8.18 -0.18 -8.78
CA THR A 187 6.76 -0.04 -8.44
C THR A 187 6.47 1.41 -8.15
N PHE A 188 5.55 1.99 -8.89
CA PHE A 188 5.02 3.34 -8.67
C PHE A 188 3.64 3.21 -8.05
N THR A 189 3.47 3.69 -6.83
CA THR A 189 2.23 3.61 -6.07
C THR A 189 2.20 4.70 -5.01
N PRO A 190 1.03 5.27 -4.67
CA PRO A 190 0.88 6.11 -3.48
C PRO A 190 0.80 5.28 -2.19
N TYR A 191 0.58 3.97 -2.29
CA TYR A 191 0.43 3.07 -1.15
C TYR A 191 1.79 2.51 -0.70
N PHE A 192 2.31 2.95 0.43
CA PHE A 192 3.65 2.58 0.89
C PHE A 192 3.69 1.64 2.12
N TRP A 193 2.56 1.42 2.78
CA TRP A 193 2.47 0.58 4.00
C TRP A 193 2.73 -0.91 3.76
N SER A 194 2.39 -1.38 2.57
CA SER A 194 2.68 -2.75 2.13
C SER A 194 2.68 -2.83 0.61
N ASP A 195 2.80 -4.05 0.06
CA ASP A 195 2.67 -4.23 -1.38
C ASP A 195 1.24 -3.96 -1.85
N PRO A 196 1.02 -3.08 -2.86
CA PRO A 196 -0.32 -2.73 -3.34
C PRO A 196 -1.08 -3.90 -3.98
N GLU A 197 -0.41 -4.97 -4.42
CA GLU A 197 -1.05 -6.20 -4.90
C GLU A 197 -1.51 -7.10 -3.76
N SER A 198 -1.01 -6.89 -2.55
CA SER A 198 -1.31 -7.75 -1.42
C SER A 198 -2.63 -7.37 -0.76
N LYS A 199 -3.51 -8.35 -0.58
CA LYS A 199 -4.74 -8.24 0.25
C LYS A 199 -4.43 -8.62 1.70
N ALA A 200 -3.49 -7.94 2.33
CA ALA A 200 -3.19 -8.20 3.74
C ALA A 200 -4.31 -7.66 4.63
N SER A 201 -5.09 -8.54 5.21
CA SER A 201 -6.20 -8.14 6.08
C SER A 201 -5.73 -7.68 7.47
N ASN A 202 -4.97 -8.48 8.20
CA ASN A 202 -4.63 -8.17 9.59
C ASN A 202 -3.13 -8.31 9.94
N SER A 203 -2.31 -8.73 9.01
CA SER A 203 -0.86 -8.86 9.20
C SER A 203 -0.14 -8.27 8.01
N PRO A 204 1.01 -7.65 8.22
CA PRO A 204 1.83 -7.19 7.10
C PRO A 204 2.22 -8.41 6.26
N SER A 205 1.97 -8.33 4.97
CA SER A 205 2.46 -9.34 4.04
C SER A 205 3.98 -9.22 3.91
N TYR A 206 4.64 -10.34 3.65
CA TYR A 206 6.06 -10.32 3.35
C TYR A 206 6.34 -9.42 2.14
N PRO A 207 7.28 -8.47 2.21
CA PRO A 207 7.57 -7.57 1.12
C PRO A 207 7.98 -8.32 -0.14
N LEU A 208 7.49 -7.92 -1.29
CA LEU A 208 7.95 -8.46 -2.56
C LEU A 208 9.43 -8.13 -2.77
N THR A 209 10.22 -9.17 -3.01
CA THR A 209 11.65 -9.04 -3.26
C THR A 209 11.92 -8.64 -4.71
N LYS A 210 12.93 -7.79 -4.89
CA LYS A 210 13.55 -7.57 -6.22
C LYS A 210 14.56 -8.70 -6.44
N THR A 211 14.42 -9.39 -7.55
CA THR A 211 15.31 -10.52 -7.90
C THR A 211 16.07 -10.19 -9.16
N TYR A 212 17.36 -10.48 -9.16
CA TYR A 212 18.24 -10.34 -10.33
C TYR A 212 18.85 -11.70 -10.64
N SER A 213 18.87 -12.06 -11.92
CA SER A 213 19.39 -13.33 -12.40
C SER A 213 20.27 -13.11 -13.60
N LEU A 214 21.44 -13.77 -13.61
CA LEU A 214 22.32 -13.84 -14.75
C LEU A 214 22.26 -15.26 -15.31
N SER A 215 21.99 -15.42 -16.59
CA SER A 215 21.90 -16.72 -17.25
C SER A 215 22.77 -16.79 -18.49
N LEU A 216 23.42 -17.93 -18.67
CA LEU A 216 24.16 -18.28 -19.88
C LEU A 216 23.49 -19.48 -20.55
N LYS A 217 23.03 -19.33 -21.80
CA LYS A 217 22.44 -20.40 -22.58
C LYS A 217 23.38 -20.79 -23.69
N LEU A 218 23.71 -22.08 -23.74
CA LEU A 218 24.55 -22.67 -24.78
C LEU A 218 23.73 -23.74 -25.54
N GLY A 219 23.77 -23.71 -26.85
CA GLY A 219 23.15 -24.72 -27.71
C GLY A 219 24.20 -25.33 -28.61
N PHE A 220 24.22 -26.65 -28.71
CA PHE A 220 25.13 -27.47 -29.48
C PHE A 220 24.46 -28.03 -30.74
#